data_7a9e45dbd4eb628c0d63d70033b616d2
#
_entry.id   7a9e45dbd4eb628c0d63d70033b616d2
#
_cell.length_a   1.000
_cell.length_b   1.000
_cell.length_c   1.000
_cell.angle_alpha   90.00
_cell.angle_beta   90.00
_cell.angle_gamma   90.00
#
_symmetry.space_group_name_H-M   'P 1'
#
loop_
_entity.id
_entity.type
_entity.pdbx_description
1 polymer ?
#
loop_
_entity_poly.entity_id
_entity_poly.type
_entity_poly.pdbx_seq_one_letter_code
_entity_poly.pdbx_strand_id
1 'polypeptide(L)'
;MKRRNFILGASTLAATSMIGVSSFSNNHPNDVAIIGAGLAGLNAAQILEDQGLKTIVIEANSRVGGKLLTANSLDGNQEIGGTSMGSGYERLIKVIDKYQLKPYSPGKDNPYFGTRATAIHLNNTLISTRDNWGKSKLNPFPSNLRHQYPWERLRYIINDLNPLSETTDWYNPLYSKYDISLHKALQEYGLKDKEIHLVAGINPTHGNGAKDISILQYFFSSSWVKDQSNKMDKSKPGIFQIRGGNSLIPQHMAASLKGDLVLNTKITNLKSYNQGVRLSSENGMQIDAKTVITSIPLTALSNIEI
;
A
#
# COMPACT_ATOMS: atom_id res chain seq x y z
N MET A 1 11.23 32.32 -15.83
CA MET A 1 11.23 31.29 -14.76
C MET A 1 10.07 31.59 -13.82
N LYS A 2 8.95 30.88 -13.92
CA LYS A 2 7.81 31.04 -13.02
C LYS A 2 8.09 30.23 -11.75
N ARG A 3 8.17 30.90 -10.60
CA ARG A 3 8.38 30.29 -9.29
C ARG A 3 7.13 29.50 -8.90
N ARG A 4 7.27 28.21 -8.71
CA ARG A 4 6.27 27.35 -8.10
C ARG A 4 6.24 27.64 -6.60
N ASN A 5 5.10 28.07 -6.08
CA ASN A 5 4.93 28.26 -4.64
C ASN A 5 4.73 26.91 -3.98
N PHE A 6 5.79 26.38 -3.40
CA PHE A 6 5.75 25.31 -2.43
C PHE A 6 5.37 25.94 -1.09
N ILE A 7 4.14 25.78 -0.65
CA ILE A 7 3.76 26.21 0.71
C ILE A 7 4.20 25.12 1.68
N LEU A 8 5.45 25.22 2.10
CA LEU A 8 5.94 24.51 3.28
C LEU A 8 5.47 25.30 4.52
N GLY A 9 4.57 24.72 5.30
CA GLY A 9 4.22 25.24 6.61
C GLY A 9 5.41 25.08 7.57
N ALA A 10 6.24 26.12 7.70
CA ALA A 10 7.20 26.23 8.77
C ALA A 10 6.48 26.73 10.02
N SER A 11 6.47 25.89 11.07
CA SER A 11 6.03 26.30 12.42
C SER A 11 7.03 27.27 13.02
N THR A 12 6.67 28.55 13.07
CA THR A 12 7.25 29.52 14.00
C THR A 12 6.13 30.19 14.78
N LEU A 13 6.30 30.22 16.09
CA LEU A 13 5.38 30.80 17.08
C LEU A 13 5.16 32.30 16.87
N ALA A 14 3.92 32.68 17.20
CA ALA A 14 3.46 33.96 17.70
C ALA A 14 3.39 35.15 16.71
N ALA A 15 2.15 35.38 16.25
CA ALA A 15 1.50 36.72 16.42
C ALA A 15 0.04 36.56 15.94
N THR A 16 -0.89 36.84 16.85
CA THR A 16 -2.30 37.09 16.58
C THR A 16 -2.46 38.19 15.52
N SER A 17 -2.79 37.77 14.30
CA SER A 17 -3.44 38.62 13.33
C SER A 17 -4.54 37.79 12.68
N MET A 18 -5.78 38.27 12.80
CA MET A 18 -6.91 37.77 12.03
C MET A 18 -6.54 37.86 10.55
N ILE A 19 -6.05 36.74 10.01
CA ILE A 19 -6.01 36.57 8.57
C ILE A 19 -7.41 36.11 8.19
N GLY A 20 -8.17 37.01 7.64
CA GLY A 20 -9.46 36.68 7.03
C GLY A 20 -9.28 35.45 6.14
N VAL A 21 -10.19 34.49 6.29
CA VAL A 21 -10.34 33.37 5.37
C VAL A 21 -10.62 34.02 4.01
N SER A 22 -9.57 34.25 3.23
CA SER A 22 -9.72 34.61 1.83
C SER A 22 -10.31 33.35 1.17
N SER A 23 -11.61 33.36 0.96
CA SER A 23 -12.29 32.50 0.03
C SER A 23 -11.54 32.64 -1.30
N PHE A 24 -10.74 31.64 -1.66
CA PHE A 24 -10.19 31.52 -3.00
C PHE A 24 -11.36 31.21 -3.95
N SER A 25 -12.14 32.26 -4.24
CA SER A 25 -13.04 32.26 -5.38
C SER A 25 -12.18 32.35 -6.64
N ASN A 26 -11.60 31.23 -7.05
CA ASN A 26 -11.05 31.14 -8.38
C ASN A 26 -12.22 31.12 -9.37
N ASN A 27 -12.29 32.11 -10.27
CA ASN A 27 -13.26 32.18 -11.37
C ASN A 27 -13.16 30.97 -12.35
N HIS A 28 -12.29 30.01 -12.08
CA HIS A 28 -12.15 28.76 -12.82
C HIS A 28 -12.09 27.61 -11.82
N PRO A 29 -13.19 26.90 -11.58
CA PRO A 29 -13.16 25.70 -10.75
C PRO A 29 -12.17 24.70 -11.34
N ASN A 30 -11.55 23.88 -10.49
CA ASN A 30 -10.71 22.80 -10.95
C ASN A 30 -11.57 21.80 -11.74
N ASP A 31 -11.01 21.21 -12.79
CA ASP A 31 -11.71 20.13 -13.49
C ASP A 31 -11.82 18.92 -12.58
N VAL A 32 -10.72 18.57 -11.90
CA VAL A 32 -10.70 17.41 -11.01
C VAL A 32 -9.98 17.73 -9.70
N ALA A 33 -10.65 17.46 -8.57
CA ALA A 33 -10.03 17.39 -7.26
C ALA A 33 -9.65 15.95 -6.92
N ILE A 34 -8.46 15.73 -6.38
CA ILE A 34 -7.95 14.40 -6.05
C ILE A 34 -7.64 14.36 -4.56
N ILE A 35 -8.33 13.50 -3.81
CA ILE A 35 -8.11 13.31 -2.39
C ILE A 35 -7.08 12.21 -2.18
N GLY A 36 -5.93 12.61 -1.61
CA GLY A 36 -4.79 11.74 -1.32
C GLY A 36 -3.62 11.93 -2.28
N ALA A 37 -2.46 12.24 -1.72
CA ALA A 37 -1.18 12.35 -2.44
C ALA A 37 -0.31 11.08 -2.32
N GLY A 38 -0.94 9.90 -2.31
CA GLY A 38 -0.28 8.62 -2.51
C GLY A 38 0.07 8.41 -3.99
N LEU A 39 0.74 7.31 -4.32
CA LEU A 39 1.11 6.99 -5.72
C LEU A 39 -0.08 7.02 -6.67
N ALA A 40 -1.24 6.51 -6.23
CA ALA A 40 -2.44 6.45 -7.06
C ALA A 40 -2.97 7.85 -7.39
N GLY A 41 -3.09 8.73 -6.39
CA GLY A 41 -3.57 10.10 -6.59
C GLY A 41 -2.61 10.94 -7.42
N LEU A 42 -1.31 10.84 -7.14
CA LEU A 42 -0.28 11.54 -7.93
C LEU A 42 -0.24 11.06 -9.39
N ASN A 43 -0.40 9.75 -9.61
CA ASN A 43 -0.46 9.20 -10.97
C ASN A 43 -1.73 9.66 -11.71
N ALA A 44 -2.88 9.69 -11.02
CA ALA A 44 -4.12 10.20 -11.59
C ALA A 44 -3.98 11.68 -11.99
N ALA A 45 -3.40 12.52 -11.12
CA ALA A 45 -3.15 13.92 -11.42
C ALA A 45 -2.29 14.09 -12.67
N GLN A 46 -1.17 13.39 -12.76
CA GLN A 46 -0.28 13.49 -13.92
C GLN A 46 -0.96 13.08 -15.22
N ILE A 47 -1.74 11.98 -15.21
CA ILE A 47 -2.47 11.52 -16.40
C ILE A 47 -3.49 12.58 -16.86
N LEU A 48 -4.23 13.17 -15.92
CA LEU A 48 -5.25 14.18 -16.22
C LEU A 48 -4.61 15.48 -16.72
N GLU A 49 -3.52 15.92 -16.10
CA GLU A 49 -2.75 17.08 -16.51
C GLU A 49 -2.12 16.94 -17.90
N ASP A 50 -1.71 15.71 -18.27
CA ASP A 50 -1.22 15.41 -19.61
C ASP A 50 -2.33 15.46 -20.67
N GLN A 51 -3.60 15.30 -20.26
CA GLN A 51 -4.80 15.53 -21.09
C GLN A 51 -5.29 16.98 -21.07
N GLY A 52 -4.58 17.89 -20.41
CA GLY A 52 -4.91 19.30 -20.33
C GLY A 52 -5.94 19.68 -19.27
N LEU A 53 -6.32 18.74 -18.39
CA LEU A 53 -7.27 19.02 -17.30
C LEU A 53 -6.55 19.73 -16.13
N LYS A 54 -7.28 20.67 -15.50
CA LYS A 54 -6.80 21.37 -14.33
C LYS A 54 -7.08 20.55 -13.08
N THR A 55 -6.03 20.12 -12.39
CA THR A 55 -6.14 19.31 -11.18
C THR A 55 -5.76 20.07 -9.91
N ILE A 56 -6.31 19.63 -8.78
CA ILE A 56 -5.83 19.94 -7.44
C ILE A 56 -5.72 18.64 -6.63
N VAL A 57 -4.56 18.39 -6.03
CA VAL A 57 -4.34 17.24 -5.15
C VAL A 57 -4.35 17.71 -3.71
N ILE A 58 -5.17 17.09 -2.86
CA ILE A 58 -5.35 17.44 -1.45
C ILE A 58 -4.88 16.26 -0.59
N GLU A 59 -3.97 16.50 0.34
CA GLU A 59 -3.39 15.52 1.24
C GLU A 59 -3.55 15.93 2.70
N ALA A 60 -4.02 15.00 3.51
CA ALA A 60 -4.25 15.25 4.93
C ALA A 60 -2.95 15.40 5.74
N ASN A 61 -1.90 14.71 5.32
CA ASN A 61 -0.60 14.76 5.99
C ASN A 61 0.28 15.90 5.48
N SER A 62 1.37 16.15 6.21
CA SER A 62 2.43 17.09 5.81
C SER A 62 3.36 16.56 4.71
N ARG A 63 3.15 15.33 4.23
CA ARG A 63 4.00 14.65 3.25
C ARG A 63 3.18 13.94 2.17
N VAL A 64 3.76 13.77 1.01
CA VAL A 64 3.26 12.90 -0.05
C VAL A 64 3.72 11.44 0.15
N GLY A 65 3.15 10.52 -0.64
CA GLY A 65 3.61 9.13 -0.74
C GLY A 65 2.67 8.11 -0.10
N GLY A 66 1.77 8.54 0.79
CA GLY A 66 0.82 7.62 1.43
C GLY A 66 1.54 6.46 2.14
N LYS A 67 1.38 5.24 1.63
CA LYS A 67 2.00 4.02 2.17
C LYS A 67 3.51 3.90 1.91
N LEU A 68 4.10 4.67 1.01
CA LEU A 68 5.54 4.73 0.83
C LEU A 68 6.13 5.68 1.87
N LEU A 69 7.03 5.18 2.68
CA LEU A 69 7.69 5.96 3.71
C LEU A 69 9.11 5.43 3.96
N THR A 70 10.08 6.27 3.65
CA THR A 70 11.49 6.06 3.97
C THR A 70 11.82 6.84 5.24
N ALA A 71 12.41 6.19 6.23
CA ALA A 71 12.86 6.82 7.48
C ALA A 71 14.24 7.44 7.27
N ASN A 72 14.29 8.64 6.70
CA ASN A 72 15.55 9.34 6.42
C ASN A 72 16.34 9.75 7.69
N SER A 73 15.69 9.70 8.86
CA SER A 73 16.32 9.94 10.14
C SER A 73 17.12 8.75 10.68
N LEU A 74 16.98 7.60 10.04
CA LEU A 74 17.69 6.37 10.37
C LEU A 74 18.82 6.12 9.37
N ASP A 75 19.94 5.61 9.86
CA ASP A 75 21.04 5.23 8.99
C ASP A 75 20.60 4.23 7.92
N GLY A 76 21.03 4.46 6.67
CA GLY A 76 20.72 3.61 5.53
C GLY A 76 19.34 3.84 4.92
N ASN A 77 18.62 4.91 5.28
CA ASN A 77 17.31 5.26 4.72
C ASN A 77 16.34 4.08 4.76
N GLN A 78 16.04 3.58 5.94
CA GLN A 78 15.21 2.40 6.12
C GLN A 78 13.80 2.59 5.59
N GLU A 79 13.29 1.61 4.85
CA GLU A 79 11.91 1.61 4.37
C GLU A 79 10.97 1.10 5.47
N ILE A 80 10.08 1.94 5.95
CA ILE A 80 9.05 1.59 6.95
C ILE A 80 7.65 1.46 6.35
N GLY A 81 7.51 1.79 5.07
CA GLY A 81 6.29 1.57 4.28
C GLY A 81 6.63 1.44 2.81
N GLY A 82 6.02 0.45 2.11
CA GLY A 82 6.36 0.18 0.72
C GLY A 82 7.79 -0.36 0.57
N THR A 83 8.13 -1.37 1.37
CA THR A 83 9.50 -1.83 1.62
C THR A 83 10.24 -2.40 0.42
N SER A 84 9.52 -2.90 -0.57
CA SER A 84 10.14 -3.49 -1.76
C SER A 84 9.21 -3.46 -2.96
N MET A 85 9.81 -3.38 -4.13
CA MET A 85 9.13 -3.36 -5.42
C MET A 85 9.57 -4.56 -6.25
N GLY A 86 8.68 -5.06 -7.09
CA GLY A 86 8.95 -6.16 -8.00
C GLY A 86 9.02 -5.71 -9.45
N SER A 87 9.71 -6.47 -10.29
CA SER A 87 9.81 -6.20 -11.74
C SER A 87 8.48 -6.28 -12.49
N GLY A 88 7.43 -6.87 -11.89
CA GLY A 88 6.07 -6.88 -12.43
C GLY A 88 5.27 -5.58 -12.21
N TYR A 89 5.81 -4.59 -11.51
CA TYR A 89 5.15 -3.30 -11.28
C TYR A 89 5.37 -2.33 -12.46
N GLU A 90 4.86 -2.66 -13.64
CA GLU A 90 5.14 -1.97 -14.90
C GLU A 90 4.92 -0.45 -14.83
N ARG A 91 3.82 0.01 -14.23
CA ARG A 91 3.53 1.44 -14.10
C ARG A 91 4.54 2.15 -13.22
N LEU A 92 4.94 1.50 -12.14
CA LEU A 92 5.93 2.04 -11.21
C LEU A 92 7.32 2.12 -11.87
N ILE A 93 7.69 1.09 -12.63
CA ILE A 93 8.95 1.07 -13.39
C ILE A 93 9.00 2.24 -14.38
N LYS A 94 7.92 2.51 -15.12
CA LYS A 94 7.83 3.67 -16.01
C LYS A 94 8.03 5.00 -15.28
N VAL A 95 7.52 5.12 -14.06
CA VAL A 95 7.73 6.31 -13.22
C VAL A 95 9.20 6.42 -12.77
N ILE A 96 9.81 5.30 -12.35
CA ILE A 96 11.22 5.23 -11.97
C ILE A 96 12.11 5.66 -13.13
N ASP A 97 11.86 5.14 -14.33
CA ASP A 97 12.58 5.48 -15.55
C ASP A 97 12.38 6.96 -15.95
N LYS A 98 11.14 7.45 -15.89
CA LYS A 98 10.79 8.86 -16.18
C LYS A 98 11.59 9.85 -15.34
N TYR A 99 11.82 9.53 -14.09
CA TYR A 99 12.56 10.38 -13.15
C TYR A 99 14.02 9.97 -12.96
N GLN A 100 14.50 8.99 -13.75
CA GLN A 100 15.89 8.49 -13.71
C GLN A 100 16.35 8.07 -12.31
N LEU A 101 15.40 7.54 -11.51
CA LEU A 101 15.70 7.01 -10.19
C LEU A 101 16.52 5.74 -10.31
N LYS A 102 17.39 5.49 -9.34
CA LYS A 102 18.35 4.38 -9.40
C LYS A 102 17.88 3.19 -8.56
N PRO A 103 17.30 2.15 -9.19
CA PRO A 103 16.95 0.94 -8.45
C PRO A 103 18.21 0.16 -8.05
N TYR A 104 18.14 -0.52 -6.92
CA TYR A 104 19.15 -1.47 -6.47
C TYR A 104 18.49 -2.69 -5.83
N SER A 105 19.19 -3.82 -5.81
CA SER A 105 18.69 -5.04 -5.16
C SER A 105 19.26 -5.12 -3.74
N PRO A 106 18.44 -4.95 -2.69
CA PRO A 106 18.92 -5.00 -1.32
C PRO A 106 19.57 -6.35 -0.96
N GLY A 107 19.15 -7.43 -1.62
CA GLY A 107 19.73 -8.76 -1.42
C GLY A 107 21.15 -8.94 -1.96
N LYS A 108 21.55 -8.13 -2.95
CA LYS A 108 22.92 -8.15 -3.49
C LYS A 108 23.85 -7.19 -2.74
N ASP A 109 23.30 -6.05 -2.31
CA ASP A 109 24.05 -4.97 -1.71
C ASP A 109 24.16 -5.08 -0.18
N ASN A 110 23.34 -5.92 0.45
CA ASN A 110 23.36 -6.16 1.90
C ASN A 110 23.68 -7.63 2.19
N PRO A 111 24.88 -7.93 2.73
CA PRO A 111 25.31 -9.30 3.02
C PRO A 111 24.40 -10.04 4.01
N TYR A 112 23.72 -9.29 4.88
CA TYR A 112 22.78 -9.87 5.85
C TYR A 112 21.42 -10.24 5.23
N PHE A 113 21.06 -9.70 4.09
CA PHE A 113 19.80 -10.00 3.43
C PHE A 113 19.76 -11.41 2.81
N GLY A 114 20.91 -11.95 2.44
CA GLY A 114 21.07 -13.28 1.85
C GLY A 114 21.12 -14.42 2.87
N THR A 115 21.55 -14.13 4.09
CA THR A 115 21.62 -15.10 5.18
C THR A 115 20.33 -15.10 5.99
N ARG A 116 19.26 -15.60 5.40
CA ARG A 116 17.97 -15.71 6.09
C ARG A 116 18.02 -16.80 7.16
N ALA A 117 18.61 -16.48 8.30
CA ALA A 117 18.38 -17.23 9.51
C ALA A 117 16.93 -17.01 9.91
N THR A 118 16.08 -17.99 9.66
CA THR A 118 14.70 -17.93 10.09
C THR A 118 14.59 -18.44 11.51
N ALA A 119 14.06 -17.64 12.40
CA ALA A 119 13.78 -18.02 13.77
C ALA A 119 12.27 -17.92 14.06
N ILE A 120 11.76 -18.88 14.85
CA ILE A 120 10.41 -18.83 15.40
C ILE A 120 10.55 -18.56 16.89
N HIS A 121 9.92 -17.49 17.37
CA HIS A 121 9.75 -17.24 18.81
C HIS A 121 8.33 -17.59 19.20
N LEU A 122 8.15 -18.65 19.98
CA LEU A 122 6.85 -19.16 20.38
C LEU A 122 6.87 -19.55 21.85
N ASN A 123 5.91 -19.06 22.65
CA ASN A 123 5.82 -19.34 24.08
C ASN A 123 7.16 -19.17 24.81
N ASN A 124 7.79 -18.00 24.66
CA ASN A 124 9.09 -17.66 25.23
C ASN A 124 10.25 -18.60 24.81
N THR A 125 10.08 -19.36 23.78
CA THR A 125 11.11 -20.28 23.24
C THR A 125 11.55 -19.80 21.88
N LEU A 126 12.84 -19.55 21.72
CA LEU A 126 13.47 -19.24 20.42
C LEU A 126 13.88 -20.54 19.73
N ILE A 127 13.37 -20.75 18.54
CA ILE A 127 13.68 -21.90 17.68
C ILE A 127 14.36 -21.35 16.43
N SER A 128 15.68 -21.51 16.36
CA SER A 128 16.54 -20.83 15.41
C SER A 128 16.86 -21.62 14.14
N THR A 129 16.48 -22.91 14.07
CA THR A 129 16.74 -23.76 12.91
C THR A 129 15.51 -24.57 12.53
N ARG A 130 15.46 -25.00 11.26
CA ARG A 130 14.39 -25.88 10.74
C ARG A 130 14.36 -27.22 11.47
N ASP A 131 15.52 -27.78 11.78
CA ASP A 131 15.61 -29.05 12.51
C ASP A 131 15.06 -28.92 13.94
N ASN A 132 15.41 -27.85 14.62
CA ASN A 132 14.86 -27.56 15.95
C ASN A 132 13.36 -27.36 15.91
N TRP A 133 12.84 -26.67 14.86
CA TRP A 133 11.41 -26.57 14.64
C TRP A 133 10.75 -27.94 14.44
N GLY A 134 11.30 -28.77 13.57
CA GLY A 134 10.82 -30.12 13.31
C GLY A 134 10.74 -31.01 14.55
N LYS A 135 11.68 -30.85 15.48
CA LYS A 135 11.77 -31.61 16.74
C LYS A 135 11.00 -30.98 17.91
N SER A 136 10.58 -29.72 17.77
CA SER A 136 9.98 -28.94 18.86
C SER A 136 8.65 -29.54 19.31
N LYS A 137 8.44 -29.63 20.62
CA LYS A 137 7.13 -29.99 21.21
C LYS A 137 6.04 -28.92 20.94
N LEU A 138 6.43 -27.71 20.58
CA LEU A 138 5.54 -26.63 20.21
C LEU A 138 5.03 -26.71 18.77
N ASN A 139 5.61 -27.61 17.96
CA ASN A 139 5.18 -27.86 16.59
C ASN A 139 4.01 -28.87 16.59
N PRO A 140 2.78 -28.43 16.29
CA PRO A 140 1.60 -29.30 16.34
C PRO A 140 1.40 -30.11 15.05
N PHE A 141 2.24 -29.91 14.04
CA PHE A 141 2.04 -30.56 12.74
C PHE A 141 2.25 -32.07 12.79
N PRO A 142 1.53 -32.83 11.95
CA PRO A 142 1.76 -34.26 11.75
C PRO A 142 3.22 -34.58 11.42
N SER A 143 3.67 -35.76 11.75
CA SER A 143 5.10 -36.19 11.67
C SER A 143 5.74 -35.93 10.30
N ASN A 144 5.03 -36.21 9.22
CA ASN A 144 5.46 -35.99 7.83
C ASN A 144 5.51 -34.51 7.40
N LEU A 145 4.92 -33.60 8.18
CA LEU A 145 4.83 -32.15 7.86
C LEU A 145 5.63 -31.30 8.84
N ARG A 146 6.20 -31.86 9.88
CA ARG A 146 6.92 -31.11 10.93
C ARG A 146 8.10 -30.30 10.43
N HIS A 147 8.67 -30.65 9.26
CA HIS A 147 9.76 -29.90 8.63
C HIS A 147 9.30 -28.57 8.02
N GLN A 148 8.00 -28.39 7.77
CA GLN A 148 7.46 -27.15 7.21
C GLN A 148 7.37 -26.06 8.28
N TYR A 149 7.77 -24.85 7.94
CA TYR A 149 7.46 -23.67 8.74
C TYR A 149 5.96 -23.31 8.65
N PRO A 150 5.39 -22.62 9.65
CA PRO A 150 3.95 -22.27 9.64
C PRO A 150 3.48 -21.57 8.36
N TRP A 151 4.25 -20.59 7.86
CA TRP A 151 3.93 -19.87 6.63
C TRP A 151 4.07 -20.72 5.37
N GLU A 152 4.96 -21.69 5.35
CA GLU A 152 5.09 -22.65 4.24
C GLU A 152 3.88 -23.59 4.21
N ARG A 153 3.44 -24.04 5.38
CA ARG A 153 2.24 -24.85 5.52
C ARG A 153 1.00 -24.12 5.03
N LEU A 154 0.80 -22.86 5.46
CA LEU A 154 -0.31 -22.04 4.99
C LEU A 154 -0.26 -21.87 3.46
N ARG A 155 0.90 -21.51 2.93
CA ARG A 155 1.08 -21.33 1.47
C ARG A 155 0.74 -22.61 0.69
N TYR A 156 1.18 -23.75 1.18
CA TYR A 156 0.86 -25.04 0.56
C TYR A 156 -0.65 -25.25 0.50
N ILE A 157 -1.34 -25.08 1.62
CA ILE A 157 -2.80 -25.27 1.71
C ILE A 157 -3.54 -24.28 0.79
N ILE A 158 -3.13 -23.03 0.80
CA ILE A 158 -3.74 -22.00 -0.07
C ILE A 158 -3.58 -22.39 -1.55
N ASN A 159 -2.42 -22.86 -1.96
CA ASN A 159 -2.19 -23.27 -3.35
C ASN A 159 -2.98 -24.54 -3.72
N ASP A 160 -3.13 -25.47 -2.78
CA ASP A 160 -3.89 -26.71 -2.98
C ASP A 160 -5.40 -26.45 -3.10
N LEU A 161 -5.91 -25.52 -2.32
CA LEU A 161 -7.32 -25.16 -2.32
C LEU A 161 -7.71 -24.13 -3.40
N ASN A 162 -6.74 -23.42 -4.00
CA ASN A 162 -7.01 -22.29 -4.86
C ASN A 162 -7.68 -22.72 -6.19
N PRO A 163 -8.95 -22.36 -6.42
CA PRO A 163 -9.66 -22.75 -7.65
C PRO A 163 -9.46 -21.74 -8.79
N LEU A 164 -8.79 -20.61 -8.52
CA LEU A 164 -8.64 -19.54 -9.50
C LEU A 164 -7.61 -19.91 -10.57
N SER A 165 -7.99 -19.85 -11.83
CA SER A 165 -7.10 -20.07 -12.96
C SER A 165 -6.22 -18.85 -13.23
N GLU A 166 -6.81 -17.66 -13.06
CA GLU A 166 -6.13 -16.37 -13.24
C GLU A 166 -6.58 -15.36 -12.16
N THR A 167 -5.84 -14.27 -12.05
CA THR A 167 -6.08 -13.26 -10.99
C THR A 167 -7.46 -12.65 -11.08
N THR A 168 -8.00 -12.44 -12.27
CA THR A 168 -9.30 -11.80 -12.49
C THR A 168 -10.50 -12.67 -12.08
N ASP A 169 -10.31 -13.96 -11.89
CA ASP A 169 -11.37 -14.87 -11.47
C ASP A 169 -11.97 -14.52 -10.10
N TRP A 170 -11.21 -13.86 -9.23
CA TRP A 170 -11.61 -13.61 -7.84
C TRP A 170 -12.94 -12.82 -7.70
N TYR A 171 -13.29 -11.96 -8.67
CA TYR A 171 -14.54 -11.22 -8.67
C TYR A 171 -15.65 -11.87 -9.52
N ASN A 172 -15.40 -13.03 -10.12
CA ASN A 172 -16.41 -13.78 -10.85
C ASN A 172 -17.40 -14.41 -9.85
N PRO A 173 -18.72 -14.20 -9.99
CA PRO A 173 -19.73 -14.73 -9.07
C PRO A 173 -19.67 -16.25 -8.84
N LEU A 174 -19.12 -17.03 -9.78
CA LEU A 174 -18.92 -18.47 -9.63
C LEU A 174 -18.03 -18.83 -8.43
N TYR A 175 -17.13 -17.93 -8.03
CA TYR A 175 -16.22 -18.14 -6.90
C TYR A 175 -16.72 -17.53 -5.59
N SER A 176 -17.89 -16.89 -5.57
CA SER A 176 -18.45 -16.29 -4.34
C SER A 176 -18.65 -17.30 -3.19
N LYS A 177 -18.84 -18.58 -3.50
CA LYS A 177 -18.90 -19.66 -2.50
C LYS A 177 -17.60 -19.80 -1.65
N TYR A 178 -16.49 -19.28 -2.13
CA TYR A 178 -15.23 -19.23 -1.41
C TYR A 178 -15.04 -17.95 -0.58
N ASP A 179 -16.02 -17.06 -0.57
CA ASP A 179 -16.02 -15.91 0.33
C ASP A 179 -16.43 -16.33 1.74
N ILE A 180 -15.62 -17.19 2.34
CA ILE A 180 -15.72 -17.70 3.70
C ILE A 180 -14.46 -17.34 4.46
N SER A 181 -14.53 -17.32 5.80
CA SER A 181 -13.34 -17.02 6.60
C SER A 181 -12.22 -18.04 6.35
N LEU A 182 -10.98 -17.56 6.34
CA LEU A 182 -9.81 -18.44 6.25
C LEU A 182 -9.83 -19.51 7.35
N HIS A 183 -10.28 -19.16 8.57
CA HIS A 183 -10.42 -20.09 9.68
C HIS A 183 -11.32 -21.27 9.31
N LYS A 184 -12.52 -20.98 8.77
CA LYS A 184 -13.48 -22.02 8.36
C LYS A 184 -12.89 -22.90 7.26
N ALA A 185 -12.27 -22.32 6.25
CA ALA A 185 -11.66 -23.07 5.16
C ALA A 185 -10.52 -23.99 5.63
N LEU A 186 -9.70 -23.52 6.59
CA LEU A 186 -8.65 -24.34 7.18
C LEU A 186 -9.18 -25.47 8.07
N GLN A 187 -10.31 -25.25 8.77
CA GLN A 187 -11.01 -26.33 9.50
C GLN A 187 -11.56 -27.40 8.54
N GLU A 188 -12.20 -26.98 7.46
CA GLU A 188 -12.70 -27.87 6.41
C GLU A 188 -11.56 -28.65 5.73
N TYR A 189 -10.37 -28.06 5.62
CA TYR A 189 -9.15 -28.73 5.17
C TYR A 189 -8.60 -29.76 6.17
N GLY A 190 -9.10 -29.72 7.42
CA GLY A 190 -8.72 -30.68 8.47
C GLY A 190 -7.72 -30.16 9.50
N LEU A 191 -7.41 -28.87 9.54
CA LEU A 191 -6.57 -28.29 10.59
C LEU A 191 -7.36 -28.13 11.90
N LYS A 192 -6.66 -28.36 13.01
CA LYS A 192 -7.17 -28.06 14.35
C LYS A 192 -6.91 -26.60 14.72
N ASP A 193 -7.67 -26.06 15.66
CA ASP A 193 -7.55 -24.63 16.07
C ASP A 193 -6.12 -24.22 16.45
N LYS A 194 -5.36 -25.09 17.12
CA LYS A 194 -3.95 -24.80 17.46
C LYS A 194 -3.07 -24.65 16.22
N GLU A 195 -3.31 -25.46 15.18
CA GLU A 195 -2.58 -25.36 13.93
C GLU A 195 -3.00 -24.10 13.18
N ILE A 196 -4.30 -23.79 13.13
CA ILE A 196 -4.83 -22.59 12.48
C ILE A 196 -4.26 -21.34 13.16
N HIS A 197 -4.26 -21.30 14.49
CA HIS A 197 -3.67 -20.18 15.23
C HIS A 197 -2.20 -19.97 14.88
N LEU A 198 -1.45 -21.05 14.73
CA LEU A 198 -0.03 -20.98 14.40
C LEU A 198 0.23 -20.53 12.96
N VAL A 199 -0.52 -21.05 11.98
CA VAL A 199 -0.29 -20.76 10.54
C VAL A 199 -0.94 -19.46 10.07
N ALA A 200 -2.02 -19.02 10.72
CA ALA A 200 -2.87 -17.92 10.27
C ALA A 200 -3.46 -17.08 11.41
N GLY A 201 -2.80 -17.00 12.56
CA GLY A 201 -3.30 -16.23 13.72
C GLY A 201 -3.40 -14.74 13.41
N ILE A 202 -2.32 -14.10 13.05
CA ILE A 202 -2.26 -12.72 12.54
C ILE A 202 -1.32 -12.71 11.35
N ASN A 203 -1.82 -12.23 10.22
CA ASN A 203 -1.00 -12.06 9.03
C ASN A 203 -0.66 -10.57 8.83
N PRO A 204 0.62 -10.19 8.91
CA PRO A 204 1.03 -8.79 8.73
C PRO A 204 0.64 -8.22 7.36
N THR A 205 0.56 -9.07 6.34
CA THR A 205 0.19 -8.64 4.98
C THR A 205 -1.27 -8.21 4.87
N HIS A 206 -2.15 -8.86 5.60
CA HIS A 206 -3.60 -8.60 5.55
C HIS A 206 -4.10 -7.83 6.79
N GLY A 207 -3.32 -7.77 7.86
CA GLY A 207 -3.65 -7.04 9.08
C GLY A 207 -4.73 -7.66 9.96
N ASN A 208 -5.33 -8.79 9.55
CA ASN A 208 -6.44 -9.44 10.24
C ASN A 208 -6.11 -10.88 10.62
N GLY A 209 -6.87 -11.41 11.59
CA GLY A 209 -6.82 -12.83 11.96
C GLY A 209 -7.59 -13.71 10.97
N ALA A 210 -7.40 -15.02 11.08
CA ALA A 210 -8.02 -15.99 10.18
C ALA A 210 -9.56 -15.98 10.20
N LYS A 211 -10.19 -15.49 11.27
CA LYS A 211 -11.66 -15.40 11.39
C LYS A 211 -12.26 -14.24 10.62
N ASP A 212 -11.46 -13.19 10.39
CA ASP A 212 -11.92 -11.90 9.86
C ASP A 212 -11.53 -11.70 8.40
N ILE A 213 -10.73 -12.58 7.83
CA ILE A 213 -10.29 -12.50 6.44
C ILE A 213 -10.89 -13.65 5.62
N SER A 214 -11.35 -13.31 4.40
CA SER A 214 -11.82 -14.30 3.43
C SER A 214 -10.65 -15.11 2.84
N ILE A 215 -10.84 -16.44 2.66
CA ILE A 215 -9.86 -17.24 1.92
C ILE A 215 -9.76 -16.81 0.46
N LEU A 216 -10.81 -16.25 -0.12
CA LEU A 216 -10.80 -15.73 -1.48
C LEU A 216 -9.73 -14.63 -1.68
N GLN A 217 -9.46 -13.82 -0.63
CA GLN A 217 -8.36 -12.85 -0.64
C GLN A 217 -6.99 -13.52 -0.74
N TYR A 218 -6.80 -14.68 -0.10
CA TYR A 218 -5.57 -15.46 -0.22
C TYR A 218 -5.43 -16.10 -1.59
N PHE A 219 -6.53 -16.60 -2.17
CA PHE A 219 -6.54 -17.13 -3.53
C PHE A 219 -6.16 -16.07 -4.55
N PHE A 220 -6.76 -14.88 -4.46
CA PHE A 220 -6.38 -13.73 -5.26
C PHE A 220 -4.88 -13.42 -5.14
N SER A 221 -4.37 -13.29 -3.91
CA SER A 221 -2.96 -12.97 -3.67
C SER A 221 -2.02 -14.03 -4.24
N SER A 222 -2.36 -15.32 -4.10
CA SER A 222 -1.58 -16.44 -4.64
C SER A 222 -1.57 -16.43 -6.17
N SER A 223 -2.73 -16.25 -6.80
CA SER A 223 -2.85 -16.18 -8.26
C SER A 223 -2.10 -14.96 -8.81
N TRP A 224 -2.21 -13.81 -8.15
CA TRP A 224 -1.48 -12.61 -8.53
C TRP A 224 0.04 -12.81 -8.48
N VAL A 225 0.56 -13.43 -7.42
CA VAL A 225 2.00 -13.75 -7.31
C VAL A 225 2.45 -14.68 -8.44
N LYS A 226 1.65 -15.70 -8.77
CA LYS A 226 1.92 -16.62 -9.88
C LYS A 226 1.94 -15.88 -11.22
N ASP A 227 0.92 -15.06 -11.49
CA ASP A 227 0.83 -14.25 -12.72
C ASP A 227 2.01 -13.29 -12.87
N GLN A 228 2.38 -12.61 -11.77
CA GLN A 228 3.54 -11.72 -11.77
C GLN A 228 4.85 -12.50 -12.01
N SER A 229 5.02 -13.64 -11.37
CA SER A 229 6.21 -14.49 -11.55
C SER A 229 6.38 -14.97 -12.98
N ASN A 230 5.28 -15.26 -13.66
CA ASN A 230 5.28 -15.68 -15.06
C ASN A 230 5.63 -14.53 -16.03
N LYS A 231 5.29 -13.29 -15.67
CA LYS A 231 5.58 -12.08 -16.45
C LYS A 231 6.92 -11.44 -16.13
N MET A 232 7.58 -11.89 -15.07
CA MET A 232 8.86 -11.31 -14.64
C MET A 232 9.95 -11.51 -15.69
N ASP A 233 10.58 -10.40 -16.07
CA ASP A 233 11.85 -10.43 -16.76
C ASP A 233 12.96 -10.92 -15.82
N LYS A 234 13.38 -12.17 -16.03
CA LYS A 234 14.41 -12.83 -15.19
C LYS A 234 15.78 -12.17 -15.29
N SER A 235 16.00 -11.29 -16.26
CA SER A 235 17.22 -10.48 -16.37
C SER A 235 17.26 -9.32 -15.38
N LYS A 236 16.11 -8.92 -14.84
CA LYS A 236 15.98 -7.83 -13.86
C LYS A 236 15.96 -8.35 -12.44
N PRO A 237 16.36 -7.52 -11.45
CA PRO A 237 16.22 -7.90 -10.04
C PRO A 237 14.77 -8.23 -9.71
N GLY A 238 14.50 -9.39 -9.10
CA GLY A 238 13.16 -9.79 -8.71
C GLY A 238 12.53 -8.84 -7.69
N ILE A 239 13.36 -8.31 -6.79
CA ILE A 239 12.99 -7.33 -5.75
C ILE A 239 14.02 -6.21 -5.78
N PHE A 240 13.55 -4.98 -5.73
CA PHE A 240 14.41 -3.80 -5.69
C PHE A 240 13.83 -2.67 -4.82
N GLN A 241 14.70 -1.74 -4.47
CA GLN A 241 14.42 -0.47 -3.79
C GLN A 241 15.10 0.66 -4.57
N ILE A 242 14.81 1.92 -4.20
CA ILE A 242 15.46 3.10 -4.80
C ILE A 242 16.61 3.56 -3.92
N ARG A 243 17.78 3.81 -4.50
CA ARG A 243 18.91 4.44 -3.79
C ARG A 243 18.49 5.82 -3.29
N GLY A 244 18.65 6.06 -1.99
CA GLY A 244 18.17 7.25 -1.30
C GLY A 244 16.75 7.14 -0.76
N GLY A 245 16.07 6.01 -0.98
CA GLY A 245 14.77 5.69 -0.42
C GLY A 245 13.61 5.70 -1.42
N ASN A 246 12.65 4.83 -1.19
CA ASN A 246 11.47 4.69 -2.05
C ASN A 246 10.57 5.93 -2.03
N SER A 247 10.63 6.75 -0.97
CA SER A 247 9.90 8.04 -0.89
C SER A 247 10.31 9.05 -1.97
N LEU A 248 11.45 8.88 -2.62
CA LEU A 248 11.84 9.72 -3.76
C LEU A 248 10.84 9.60 -4.93
N ILE A 249 10.20 8.45 -5.11
CA ILE A 249 9.22 8.26 -6.19
C ILE A 249 8.06 9.26 -6.08
N PRO A 250 7.25 9.24 -5.00
CA PRO A 250 6.14 10.19 -4.86
C PRO A 250 6.60 11.64 -4.75
N GLN A 251 7.80 11.91 -4.23
CA GLN A 251 8.36 13.26 -4.17
C GLN A 251 8.60 13.82 -5.58
N HIS A 252 9.21 13.05 -6.48
CA HIS A 252 9.41 13.48 -7.87
C HIS A 252 8.09 13.59 -8.62
N MET A 253 7.13 12.68 -8.39
CA MET A 253 5.79 12.78 -8.96
C MET A 253 5.10 14.08 -8.54
N ALA A 254 5.11 14.39 -7.25
CA ALA A 254 4.51 15.62 -6.72
C ALA A 254 5.19 16.89 -7.25
N ALA A 255 6.53 16.89 -7.32
CA ALA A 255 7.29 18.02 -7.83
C ALA A 255 7.03 18.33 -9.32
N SER A 256 6.55 17.34 -10.08
CA SER A 256 6.26 17.48 -11.51
C SER A 256 4.80 17.83 -11.82
N LEU A 257 3.93 17.91 -10.82
CA LEU A 257 2.55 18.34 -11.03
C LEU A 257 2.49 19.76 -11.63
N LYS A 258 1.55 19.97 -12.53
CA LYS A 258 1.23 21.28 -13.12
C LYS A 258 0.16 22.02 -12.31
N GLY A 259 -0.76 21.24 -11.70
CA GLY A 259 -1.81 21.71 -10.81
C GLY A 259 -1.33 21.96 -9.38
N ASP A 260 -2.27 22.29 -8.51
CA ASP A 260 -1.99 22.59 -7.12
C ASP A 260 -1.86 21.32 -6.28
N LEU A 261 -0.94 21.33 -5.31
CA LEU A 261 -0.82 20.33 -4.26
C LEU A 261 -0.97 21.00 -2.90
N VAL A 262 -1.99 20.61 -2.16
CA VAL A 262 -2.33 21.16 -0.84
C VAL A 262 -2.11 20.08 0.21
N LEU A 263 -1.12 20.28 1.07
CA LEU A 263 -0.81 19.40 2.19
C LEU A 263 -1.52 19.86 3.48
N ASN A 264 -1.48 19.06 4.54
CA ASN A 264 -2.07 19.35 5.86
C ASN A 264 -3.56 19.73 5.76
N THR A 265 -4.27 19.15 4.81
CA THR A 265 -5.66 19.50 4.54
C THR A 265 -6.50 18.21 4.48
N LYS A 266 -7.12 17.89 5.60
CA LYS A 266 -7.99 16.72 5.74
C LYS A 266 -9.40 17.07 5.31
N ILE A 267 -9.88 16.44 4.25
CA ILE A 267 -11.25 16.57 3.77
C ILE A 267 -12.19 15.79 4.70
N THR A 268 -13.28 16.41 5.10
CA THR A 268 -14.28 15.87 6.01
C THR A 268 -15.68 15.77 5.40
N ASN A 269 -15.95 16.54 4.32
CA ASN A 269 -17.26 16.53 3.68
C ASN A 269 -17.12 16.72 2.16
N LEU A 270 -17.97 16.01 1.40
CA LEU A 270 -18.16 16.13 -0.03
C LEU A 270 -19.63 16.44 -0.31
N LYS A 271 -19.92 17.56 -0.91
CA LYS A 271 -21.30 17.94 -1.26
C LYS A 271 -21.45 18.13 -2.76
N SER A 272 -22.24 17.30 -3.40
CA SER A 272 -22.59 17.44 -4.82
C SER A 272 -23.56 18.61 -5.04
N TYR A 273 -23.41 19.30 -6.14
CA TYR A 273 -24.33 20.34 -6.63
C TYR A 273 -24.36 20.29 -8.17
N ASN A 274 -25.28 21.08 -8.79
CA ASN A 274 -25.56 20.96 -10.24
C ASN A 274 -24.33 21.12 -11.16
N GLN A 275 -23.29 21.81 -10.72
CA GLN A 275 -22.11 22.10 -11.56
C GLN A 275 -20.83 21.42 -11.06
N GLY A 276 -20.91 20.53 -10.06
CA GLY A 276 -19.73 19.87 -9.54
C GLY A 276 -19.85 19.40 -8.10
N VAL A 277 -18.72 19.35 -7.43
CA VAL A 277 -18.60 18.89 -6.04
C VAL A 277 -17.80 19.90 -5.24
N ARG A 278 -18.29 20.25 -4.06
CA ARG A 278 -17.58 21.03 -3.04
C ARG A 278 -16.95 20.09 -2.02
N LEU A 279 -15.67 20.25 -1.82
CA LEU A 279 -14.91 19.58 -0.76
C LEU A 279 -14.75 20.58 0.38
N SER A 280 -15.05 20.14 1.60
CA SER A 280 -14.80 20.92 2.83
C SER A 280 -13.78 20.19 3.70
N SER A 281 -12.83 20.93 4.23
CA SER A 281 -11.78 20.40 5.08
C SER A 281 -12.00 20.73 6.55
N GLU A 282 -11.32 19.98 7.42
CA GLU A 282 -11.34 20.18 8.88
C GLU A 282 -10.89 21.59 9.31
N ASN A 283 -9.98 22.20 8.55
CA ASN A 283 -9.48 23.57 8.80
C ASN A 283 -10.32 24.68 8.14
N GLY A 284 -11.52 24.35 7.62
CA GLY A 284 -12.45 25.30 7.03
C GLY A 284 -12.19 25.69 5.57
N MET A 285 -11.18 25.11 4.92
CA MET A 285 -10.96 25.33 3.49
C MET A 285 -12.09 24.71 2.66
N GLN A 286 -12.54 25.42 1.64
CA GLN A 286 -13.50 24.91 0.65
C GLN A 286 -12.87 24.90 -0.73
N ILE A 287 -13.06 23.80 -1.46
CA ILE A 287 -12.52 23.58 -2.79
C ILE A 287 -13.65 23.11 -3.70
N ASP A 288 -13.85 23.78 -4.81
CA ASP A 288 -14.83 23.40 -5.83
C ASP A 288 -14.11 22.73 -7.02
N ALA A 289 -14.71 21.64 -7.51
CA ALA A 289 -14.25 20.95 -8.70
C ALA A 289 -15.44 20.35 -9.48
N LYS A 290 -15.28 20.13 -10.78
CA LYS A 290 -16.31 19.44 -11.59
C LYS A 290 -16.45 17.97 -11.17
N THR A 291 -15.35 17.33 -10.80
CA THR A 291 -15.29 15.91 -10.44
C THR A 291 -14.29 15.68 -9.32
N VAL A 292 -14.53 14.65 -8.53
CA VAL A 292 -13.61 14.21 -7.45
C VAL A 292 -13.14 12.79 -7.69
N ILE A 293 -11.84 12.57 -7.51
CA ILE A 293 -11.23 11.25 -7.41
C ILE A 293 -10.77 11.03 -5.98
N THR A 294 -11.24 9.96 -5.33
CA THR A 294 -10.73 9.54 -4.02
C THR A 294 -9.70 8.45 -4.21
N SER A 295 -8.46 8.68 -3.76
CA SER A 295 -7.35 7.73 -3.82
C SER A 295 -6.88 7.28 -2.43
N ILE A 296 -7.73 7.49 -1.43
CA ILE A 296 -7.50 7.14 -0.03
C ILE A 296 -8.09 5.76 0.30
N PRO A 297 -7.60 5.07 1.36
CA PRO A 297 -8.19 3.82 1.82
C PRO A 297 -9.68 3.94 2.16
N LEU A 298 -10.46 2.86 1.97
CA LEU A 298 -11.89 2.84 2.28
C LEU A 298 -12.19 3.22 3.74
N THR A 299 -11.33 2.79 4.67
CA THR A 299 -11.42 3.17 6.10
C THR A 299 -11.24 4.67 6.35
N ALA A 300 -10.48 5.36 5.51
CA ALA A 300 -10.37 6.81 5.57
C ALA A 300 -11.55 7.49 4.88
N LEU A 301 -12.02 6.92 3.76
CA LEU A 301 -13.18 7.41 3.02
C LEU A 301 -14.46 7.34 3.87
N SER A 302 -14.64 6.31 4.70
CA SER A 302 -15.81 6.17 5.58
C SER A 302 -15.92 7.28 6.65
N ASN A 303 -14.87 8.07 6.85
CA ASN A 303 -14.89 9.23 7.75
C ASN A 303 -15.19 10.54 7.01
N ILE A 304 -15.49 10.50 5.72
CA ILE A 304 -15.90 11.66 4.93
C ILE A 304 -17.41 11.58 4.74
N GLU A 305 -18.10 12.62 5.12
CA GLU A 305 -19.52 12.78 4.87
C GLU A 305 -19.75 13.05 3.36
N ILE A 306 -20.63 12.28 2.72
CA ILE A 306 -20.89 12.34 1.27
C ILE A 306 -22.38 12.55 1.01
#